data_0e2859babc0abb605a34220d665fcf32
#
_entry.id   0e2859babc0abb605a34220d665fcf32
#
_cell.length_a   1.000
_cell.length_b   1.000
_cell.length_c   1.000
_cell.angle_alpha   90.00
_cell.angle_beta   90.00
_cell.angle_gamma   90.00
#
_symmetry.space_group_name_H-M   'P 1'
#
loop_
_entity.id
_entity.type
_entity.pdbx_description
1 polymer ?
#
loop_
_entity_poly.entity_id
_entity_poly.type
_entity_poly.pdbx_seq_one_letter_code
_entity_poly.pdbx_strand_id
1 'polypeptide(L)'
;MTVTRPSGVSSRILTYNVHRCLGTDGRLSPPRIAEVIASCAPDIVALQELDVGRLRTGGVDQAHAIASELGMQFHFHPALKVMEELYGDAILTARPSRLVKAGALPALLRWPKLESRGALWASIDMGDIHLQVINTHLSLNRPERTQQVESLLGNEWLGDPRCQDPVLLVGDFNATPRSRGYRRIIGQYRDGQLAIGSGSPRATFPAYLPVLRIDHVFVSQSVKVLNAEVVRTPLARVASDHLPLVVDFRLVPVDKS
;
A
#
# COMPACT_ATOMS: atom_id res chain seq x y z
N MET A 1 -2.93 0.77 -22.23
CA MET A 1 -4.26 1.38 -22.00
C MET A 1 -4.14 2.19 -20.72
N THR A 2 -4.42 3.49 -20.79
CA THR A 2 -4.38 4.40 -19.64
C THR A 2 -5.66 4.22 -18.82
N VAL A 3 -5.54 4.06 -17.51
CA VAL A 3 -6.68 3.95 -16.60
C VAL A 3 -7.39 5.32 -16.57
N THR A 4 -8.63 5.40 -17.07
CA THR A 4 -9.38 6.66 -17.14
C THR A 4 -9.83 7.12 -15.75
N ARG A 5 -9.63 8.42 -15.42
CA ARG A 5 -10.17 9.03 -14.19
C ARG A 5 -11.65 9.40 -14.35
N PRO A 6 -12.48 9.23 -13.29
CA PRO A 6 -13.81 9.83 -13.24
C PRO A 6 -13.75 11.37 -13.32
N SER A 7 -14.74 12.01 -13.93
CA SER A 7 -14.83 13.46 -14.00
C SER A 7 -15.14 14.07 -12.61
N GLY A 8 -14.42 15.12 -12.20
CA GLY A 8 -14.56 15.83 -10.93
C GLY A 8 -13.27 15.88 -10.13
N VAL A 9 -13.25 16.61 -9.01
CA VAL A 9 -12.09 16.67 -8.10
C VAL A 9 -12.02 15.34 -7.34
N SER A 10 -11.23 14.41 -7.85
CA SER A 10 -10.98 13.11 -7.25
C SER A 10 -9.48 12.88 -7.09
N SER A 11 -9.11 12.16 -6.06
CA SER A 11 -7.75 11.70 -5.85
C SER A 11 -7.64 10.21 -6.10
N ARG A 12 -6.44 9.76 -6.47
CA ARG A 12 -6.15 8.38 -6.80
C ARG A 12 -5.02 7.87 -5.93
N ILE A 13 -5.26 6.74 -5.25
CA ILE A 13 -4.22 5.98 -4.57
C ILE A 13 -3.96 4.67 -5.31
N LEU A 14 -2.70 4.29 -5.37
CA LEU A 14 -2.24 3.00 -5.88
C LEU A 14 -1.48 2.29 -4.77
N THR A 15 -1.80 1.01 -4.50
CA THR A 15 -0.95 0.12 -3.68
C THR A 15 -0.38 -0.99 -4.54
N TYR A 16 0.92 -1.30 -4.35
CA TYR A 16 1.64 -2.24 -5.17
C TYR A 16 2.81 -2.89 -4.42
N ASN A 17 2.73 -4.19 -4.18
CA ASN A 17 3.89 -4.98 -3.79
C ASN A 17 4.76 -5.16 -5.04
N VAL A 18 5.98 -4.62 -5.02
CA VAL A 18 6.86 -4.55 -6.20
C VAL A 18 7.90 -5.68 -6.25
N HIS A 19 7.86 -6.61 -5.27
CA HIS A 19 8.77 -7.75 -5.22
C HIS A 19 10.23 -7.34 -5.49
N ARG A 20 10.77 -6.33 -4.74
CA ARG A 20 12.11 -5.75 -4.94
C ARG A 20 12.41 -5.35 -6.39
N CYS A 21 11.40 -4.94 -7.16
CA CYS A 21 11.46 -4.62 -8.59
C CYS A 21 11.95 -5.79 -9.48
N LEU A 22 11.85 -7.02 -8.99
CA LEU A 22 12.16 -8.24 -9.73
C LEU A 22 10.89 -8.75 -10.40
N GLY A 23 10.87 -8.70 -11.72
CA GLY A 23 9.73 -9.18 -12.49
C GLY A 23 9.62 -10.70 -12.54
N THR A 24 8.46 -11.20 -12.97
CA THR A 24 8.20 -12.63 -13.20
C THR A 24 9.07 -13.22 -14.32
N ASP A 25 9.69 -12.38 -15.13
CA ASP A 25 10.70 -12.73 -16.16
C ASP A 25 12.13 -12.78 -15.61
N GLY A 26 12.33 -12.61 -14.30
CA GLY A 26 13.62 -12.60 -13.62
C GLY A 26 14.46 -11.33 -13.85
N ARG A 27 13.90 -10.28 -14.46
CA ARG A 27 14.62 -9.03 -14.70
C ARG A 27 14.34 -8.02 -13.59
N LEU A 28 15.41 -7.48 -13.01
CA LEU A 28 15.35 -6.37 -12.05
C LEU A 28 15.22 -5.04 -12.79
N SER A 29 14.15 -4.28 -12.52
CA SER A 29 13.91 -3.01 -13.22
C SER A 29 13.00 -2.06 -12.43
N PRO A 30 13.57 -1.18 -11.56
CA PRO A 30 12.81 -0.09 -10.96
C PRO A 30 12.11 0.83 -11.99
N PRO A 31 12.72 1.19 -13.16
CA PRO A 31 12.03 1.99 -14.18
C PRO A 31 10.76 1.33 -14.71
N ARG A 32 10.74 0.00 -14.85
CA ARG A 32 9.55 -0.74 -15.27
C ARG A 32 8.41 -0.63 -14.25
N ILE A 33 8.71 -0.66 -12.96
CA ILE A 33 7.73 -0.39 -11.91
C ILE A 33 7.21 1.04 -12.02
N ALA A 34 8.10 2.03 -12.19
CA ALA A 34 7.71 3.42 -12.38
C ALA A 34 6.80 3.61 -13.61
N GLU A 35 7.07 2.94 -14.73
CA GLU A 35 6.24 2.96 -15.95
C GLU A 35 4.83 2.41 -15.67
N VAL A 36 4.71 1.28 -14.96
CA VAL A 36 3.41 0.74 -14.54
C VAL A 36 2.65 1.74 -13.69
N ILE A 37 3.30 2.35 -12.71
CA ILE A 37 2.68 3.34 -11.81
C ILE A 37 2.27 4.59 -12.61
N ALA A 38 3.15 5.14 -13.45
CA ALA A 38 2.88 6.32 -14.28
C ALA A 38 1.66 6.12 -15.19
N SER A 39 1.50 4.90 -15.77
CA SER A 39 0.34 4.57 -16.61
C SER A 39 -1.00 4.66 -15.87
N CYS A 40 -0.98 4.58 -14.54
CA CYS A 40 -2.14 4.71 -13.67
C CYS A 40 -2.41 6.15 -13.22
N ALA A 41 -1.44 7.07 -13.40
CA ALA A 41 -1.51 8.47 -12.97
C ALA A 41 -2.02 8.66 -11.52
N PRO A 42 -1.42 8.01 -10.49
CA PRO A 42 -1.85 8.15 -9.10
C PRO A 42 -1.36 9.48 -8.50
N ASP A 43 -2.10 10.00 -7.50
CA ASP A 43 -1.65 11.12 -6.66
C ASP A 43 -0.84 10.62 -5.46
N ILE A 44 -1.13 9.38 -5.02
CA ILE A 44 -0.52 8.73 -3.87
C ILE A 44 -0.17 7.30 -4.25
N VAL A 45 1.03 6.86 -3.89
CA VAL A 45 1.53 5.50 -4.15
C VAL A 45 2.00 4.88 -2.86
N ALA A 46 1.53 3.68 -2.54
CA ALA A 46 1.97 2.87 -1.43
C ALA A 46 2.67 1.62 -1.97
N LEU A 47 3.98 1.51 -1.75
CA LEU A 47 4.80 0.41 -2.25
C LEU A 47 5.25 -0.49 -1.11
N GLN A 48 5.34 -1.78 -1.38
CA GLN A 48 5.86 -2.79 -0.48
C GLN A 48 6.99 -3.55 -1.16
N GLU A 49 7.87 -4.13 -0.34
CA GLU A 49 9.02 -4.93 -0.79
C GLU A 49 10.07 -4.16 -1.60
N LEU A 50 10.47 -3.01 -1.13
CA LEU A 50 11.57 -2.24 -1.73
C LEU A 50 12.90 -2.57 -1.08
N ASP A 51 13.94 -2.79 -1.88
CA ASP A 51 15.34 -2.86 -1.44
C ASP A 51 16.01 -1.49 -1.53
N VAL A 52 16.81 -1.15 -0.52
CA VAL A 52 17.67 0.04 -0.50
C VAL A 52 19.06 -0.38 -0.09
N GLY A 53 20.05 -0.15 -0.97
CA GLY A 53 21.45 -0.49 -0.75
C GLY A 53 21.77 -1.99 -0.75
N ARG A 54 20.82 -2.88 -1.10
CA ARG A 54 21.01 -4.33 -1.02
C ARG A 54 21.83 -4.86 -2.20
N LEU A 55 22.88 -5.67 -1.90
CA LEU A 55 23.73 -6.26 -2.93
C LEU A 55 22.96 -7.14 -3.90
N ARG A 56 21.94 -7.86 -3.42
CA ARG A 56 21.08 -8.73 -4.26
C ARG A 56 20.34 -7.97 -5.37
N THR A 57 20.21 -6.66 -5.25
CA THR A 57 19.54 -5.76 -6.21
C THR A 57 20.50 -4.68 -6.73
N GLY A 58 21.83 -4.94 -6.68
CA GLY A 58 22.86 -4.05 -7.22
C GLY A 58 23.10 -2.78 -6.42
N GLY A 59 22.72 -2.74 -5.14
CA GLY A 59 22.94 -1.59 -4.26
C GLY A 59 22.07 -0.38 -4.54
N VAL A 60 21.04 -0.52 -5.38
CA VAL A 60 20.14 0.59 -5.77
C VAL A 60 19.20 0.95 -4.64
N ASP A 61 18.96 2.24 -4.42
CA ASP A 61 17.81 2.74 -3.68
C ASP A 61 16.59 2.74 -4.59
N GLN A 62 15.79 1.68 -4.48
CA GLN A 62 14.62 1.48 -5.36
C GLN A 62 13.51 2.50 -5.07
N ALA A 63 13.33 2.91 -3.80
CA ALA A 63 12.34 3.92 -3.44
C ALA A 63 12.68 5.26 -4.08
N HIS A 64 13.93 5.70 -3.97
CA HIS A 64 14.41 6.93 -4.59
C HIS A 64 14.35 6.87 -6.12
N ALA A 65 14.77 5.76 -6.74
CA ALA A 65 14.76 5.60 -8.20
C ALA A 65 13.34 5.73 -8.76
N ILE A 66 12.34 5.03 -8.16
CA ILE A 66 10.94 5.11 -8.58
C ILE A 66 10.37 6.52 -8.33
N ALA A 67 10.63 7.12 -7.16
CA ALA A 67 10.14 8.46 -6.82
C ALA A 67 10.67 9.52 -7.78
N SER A 68 11.96 9.44 -8.16
CA SER A 68 12.60 10.35 -9.12
C SER A 68 11.97 10.26 -10.51
N GLU A 69 11.74 9.05 -11.02
CA GLU A 69 11.08 8.84 -12.32
C GLU A 69 9.65 9.39 -12.35
N LEU A 70 8.95 9.35 -11.20
CA LEU A 70 7.57 9.82 -11.07
C LEU A 70 7.48 11.32 -10.73
N GLY A 71 8.60 11.98 -10.39
CA GLY A 71 8.60 13.35 -9.89
C GLY A 71 7.88 13.52 -8.55
N MET A 72 7.92 12.50 -7.69
CA MET A 72 7.24 12.46 -6.40
C MET A 72 8.23 12.54 -5.23
N GLN A 73 7.78 13.10 -4.11
CA GLN A 73 8.45 12.95 -2.82
C GLN A 73 8.11 11.56 -2.23
N PHE A 74 8.97 11.05 -1.35
CA PHE A 74 8.71 9.77 -0.71
C PHE A 74 9.11 9.76 0.76
N HIS A 75 8.40 8.92 1.53
CA HIS A 75 8.76 8.47 2.86
C HIS A 75 9.04 6.97 2.77
N PHE A 76 10.13 6.51 3.37
CA PHE A 76 10.53 5.10 3.39
C PHE A 76 10.72 4.61 4.83
N HIS A 77 10.28 3.39 5.10
CA HIS A 77 10.52 2.71 6.37
C HIS A 77 11.15 1.34 6.14
N PRO A 78 12.37 1.10 6.65
CA PRO A 78 12.98 -0.22 6.62
C PRO A 78 12.31 -1.13 7.65
N ALA A 79 11.59 -2.15 7.21
CA ALA A 79 11.11 -3.23 8.06
C ALA A 79 12.25 -4.15 8.51
N LEU A 80 13.27 -4.30 7.67
CA LEU A 80 14.49 -5.06 7.94
C LEU A 80 15.73 -4.22 7.62
N LYS A 81 16.67 -4.17 8.58
CA LYS A 81 18.01 -3.60 8.39
C LYS A 81 19.05 -4.65 8.66
N VAL A 82 19.96 -4.86 7.71
CA VAL A 82 21.14 -5.74 7.83
C VAL A 82 22.36 -4.93 7.43
N MET A 83 23.16 -4.51 8.41
CA MET A 83 24.23 -3.51 8.25
C MET A 83 23.67 -2.22 7.59
N GLU A 84 24.17 -1.86 6.40
CA GLU A 84 23.67 -0.70 5.63
C GLU A 84 22.54 -1.05 4.64
N GLU A 85 22.18 -2.33 4.54
CA GLU A 85 21.15 -2.82 3.64
C GLU A 85 19.77 -2.73 4.27
N LEU A 86 18.79 -2.13 3.56
CA LEU A 86 17.42 -1.95 4.02
C LEU A 86 16.43 -2.64 3.10
N TYR A 87 15.33 -3.11 3.68
CA TYR A 87 14.18 -3.66 2.97
C TYR A 87 12.90 -3.17 3.66
N GLY A 88 11.94 -2.66 2.89
CA GLY A 88 10.76 -2.07 3.53
C GLY A 88 9.73 -1.52 2.56
N ASP A 89 8.96 -0.58 3.09
CA ASP A 89 7.78 -0.02 2.47
C ASP A 89 7.95 1.49 2.25
N ALA A 90 7.27 2.04 1.22
CA ALA A 90 7.30 3.47 0.91
C ALA A 90 5.91 4.04 0.64
N ILE A 91 5.74 5.34 0.94
CA ILE A 91 4.62 6.16 0.48
C ILE A 91 5.21 7.27 -0.38
N LEU A 92 4.73 7.40 -1.63
CA LEU A 92 5.13 8.44 -2.57
C LEU A 92 3.94 9.34 -2.88
N THR A 93 4.18 10.64 -3.05
CA THR A 93 3.16 11.61 -3.46
C THR A 93 3.80 12.87 -4.04
N ALA A 94 3.11 13.53 -4.98
CA ALA A 94 3.47 14.86 -5.46
C ALA A 94 2.94 15.99 -4.55
N ARG A 95 2.07 15.66 -3.57
CA ARG A 95 1.50 16.62 -2.63
C ARG A 95 2.42 16.85 -1.43
N PRO A 96 2.35 18.01 -0.78
CA PRO A 96 3.03 18.21 0.50
C PRO A 96 2.63 17.13 1.49
N SER A 97 3.61 16.51 2.14
CA SER A 97 3.37 15.41 3.05
C SER A 97 4.36 15.40 4.20
N ARG A 98 3.95 14.80 5.30
CA ARG A 98 4.75 14.68 6.53
C ARG A 98 4.73 13.24 7.02
N LEU A 99 5.90 12.69 7.31
CA LEU A 99 6.01 11.44 8.07
C LEU A 99 5.47 11.67 9.49
N VAL A 100 4.46 10.89 9.87
CA VAL A 100 3.90 10.93 11.23
C VAL A 100 4.53 9.87 12.09
N LYS A 101 4.62 8.63 11.59
CA LYS A 101 5.20 7.49 12.28
C LYS A 101 5.71 6.46 11.29
N ALA A 102 6.80 5.81 11.67
CA ALA A 102 7.29 4.60 11.04
C ALA A 102 7.75 3.64 12.15
N GLY A 103 7.48 2.35 12.03
CA GLY A 103 7.85 1.42 13.09
C GLY A 103 7.55 -0.03 12.75
N ALA A 104 8.23 -0.92 13.52
CA ALA A 104 8.03 -2.35 13.43
C ALA A 104 6.65 -2.75 13.98
N LEU A 105 6.05 -3.76 13.37
CA LEU A 105 4.88 -4.45 13.89
C LEU A 105 5.30 -5.68 14.72
N PRO A 106 4.42 -6.19 15.61
CA PRO A 106 4.75 -7.35 16.43
C PRO A 106 5.24 -8.54 15.62
N ALA A 107 6.31 -9.19 16.10
CA ALA A 107 6.87 -10.42 15.57
C ALA A 107 6.82 -11.53 16.59
N LEU A 108 6.60 -12.77 16.15
CA LEU A 108 6.66 -13.95 16.99
C LEU A 108 8.11 -14.41 17.14
N LEU A 109 8.70 -14.23 18.31
CA LEU A 109 10.09 -14.58 18.62
C LEU A 109 10.51 -16.04 18.33
N ARG A 110 9.55 -16.93 18.16
CA ARG A 110 9.79 -18.35 17.91
C ARG A 110 10.22 -18.70 16.48
N TRP A 111 10.19 -17.72 15.56
CA TRP A 111 10.51 -17.94 14.15
C TRP A 111 11.49 -16.88 13.65
N PRO A 112 12.77 -16.95 14.05
CA PRO A 112 13.78 -15.93 13.72
C PRO A 112 14.07 -15.81 12.21
N LYS A 113 13.50 -16.68 11.37
CA LYS A 113 13.65 -16.65 9.90
C LYS A 113 12.53 -15.88 9.18
N LEU A 114 11.49 -15.43 9.90
CA LEU A 114 10.45 -14.62 9.28
C LEU A 114 10.95 -13.18 9.15
N GLU A 115 10.66 -12.60 8.02
CA GLU A 115 10.99 -11.23 7.69
C GLU A 115 10.23 -10.26 8.61
N SER A 116 10.94 -9.33 9.23
CA SER A 116 10.33 -8.30 10.07
C SER A 116 9.33 -7.48 9.25
N ARG A 117 8.21 -7.14 9.86
CA ARG A 117 7.14 -6.35 9.25
C ARG A 117 6.99 -5.02 9.96
N GLY A 118 6.55 -4.01 9.23
CA GLY A 118 6.37 -2.67 9.76
C GLY A 118 5.16 -1.97 9.15
N ALA A 119 4.96 -0.74 9.61
CA ALA A 119 4.01 0.17 9.01
C ALA A 119 4.61 1.58 8.91
N LEU A 120 4.16 2.30 7.90
CA LEU A 120 4.58 3.65 7.56
C LEU A 120 3.34 4.53 7.48
N TRP A 121 3.29 5.58 8.30
CA TRP A 121 2.18 6.52 8.37
C TRP A 121 2.63 7.90 7.93
N ALA A 122 2.03 8.40 6.85
CA ALA A 122 2.20 9.76 6.37
C ALA A 122 0.88 10.52 6.45
N SER A 123 0.97 11.82 6.76
CA SER A 123 -0.12 12.78 6.66
C SER A 123 0.09 13.58 5.38
N ILE A 124 -0.88 13.54 4.47
CA ILE A 124 -0.83 14.17 3.14
C ILE A 124 -1.77 15.36 3.12
N ASP A 125 -1.25 16.50 2.66
CA ASP A 125 -2.02 17.74 2.51
C ASP A 125 -2.95 17.64 1.29
N MET A 126 -4.24 17.72 1.55
CA MET A 126 -5.29 17.73 0.52
C MET A 126 -5.94 19.12 0.37
N GLY A 127 -5.32 20.16 0.91
CA GLY A 127 -5.81 21.53 1.04
C GLY A 127 -6.30 21.79 2.47
N ASP A 128 -7.61 21.90 2.67
CA ASP A 128 -8.18 22.17 4.00
C ASP A 128 -8.20 20.95 4.93
N ILE A 129 -7.83 19.77 4.43
CA ILE A 129 -7.91 18.49 5.13
C ILE A 129 -6.58 17.71 5.00
N HIS A 130 -6.17 17.06 6.07
CA HIS A 130 -5.02 16.16 6.07
C HIS A 130 -5.48 14.71 5.99
N LEU A 131 -5.17 14.03 4.88
CA LEU A 131 -5.42 12.61 4.69
C LEU A 131 -4.35 11.79 5.39
N GLN A 132 -4.77 10.89 6.28
CA GLN A 132 -3.86 9.94 6.93
C GLN A 132 -3.72 8.69 6.07
N VAL A 133 -2.50 8.35 5.67
CA VAL A 133 -2.21 7.16 4.87
C VAL A 133 -1.27 6.26 5.66
N ILE A 134 -1.71 5.03 5.94
CA ILE A 134 -0.89 4.01 6.59
C ILE A 134 -0.64 2.89 5.59
N ASN A 135 0.62 2.68 5.24
CA ASN A 135 1.09 1.60 4.38
C ASN A 135 1.70 0.48 5.22
N THR A 136 1.41 -0.77 4.89
CA THR A 136 1.93 -1.93 5.61
C THR A 136 2.09 -3.15 4.70
N HIS A 137 3.01 -4.03 5.08
CA HIS A 137 3.13 -5.38 4.53
C HIS A 137 3.12 -6.38 5.68
N LEU A 138 2.06 -7.19 5.78
CA LEU A 138 1.85 -8.09 6.91
C LEU A 138 2.49 -9.48 6.68
N SER A 139 2.69 -10.21 7.78
CA SER A 139 3.31 -11.53 7.77
C SER A 139 2.47 -12.58 7.06
N LEU A 140 3.15 -13.53 6.40
CA LEU A 140 2.54 -14.77 5.90
C LEU A 140 2.06 -15.68 7.02
N ASN A 141 2.64 -15.56 8.23
CA ASN A 141 2.26 -16.34 9.40
C ASN A 141 0.93 -15.84 9.98
N ARG A 142 -0.11 -16.70 10.01
CA ARG A 142 -1.45 -16.30 10.44
C ARG A 142 -1.53 -15.77 11.88
N PRO A 143 -0.95 -16.42 12.92
CA PRO A 143 -0.91 -15.90 14.27
C PRO A 143 -0.24 -14.52 14.36
N GLU A 144 0.93 -14.35 13.74
CA GLU A 144 1.68 -13.10 13.72
C GLU A 144 0.88 -11.99 13.03
N ARG A 145 0.33 -12.28 11.85
CA ARG A 145 -0.53 -11.35 11.11
C ARG A 145 -1.75 -10.90 11.93
N THR A 146 -2.34 -11.79 12.74
CA THR A 146 -3.44 -11.41 13.62
C THR A 146 -3.00 -10.39 14.66
N GLN A 147 -1.83 -10.59 15.29
CA GLN A 147 -1.27 -9.63 16.26
C GLN A 147 -0.90 -8.30 15.57
N GLN A 148 -0.38 -8.35 14.35
CA GLN A 148 -0.06 -7.16 13.57
C GLN A 148 -1.31 -6.34 13.24
N VAL A 149 -2.42 -6.99 12.88
CA VAL A 149 -3.71 -6.30 12.67
C VAL A 149 -4.23 -5.68 13.97
N GLU A 150 -4.17 -6.38 15.10
CA GLU A 150 -4.60 -5.80 16.39
C GLU A 150 -3.71 -4.61 16.78
N SER A 151 -2.41 -4.67 16.52
CA SER A 151 -1.49 -3.53 16.72
C SER A 151 -1.87 -2.34 15.84
N LEU A 152 -2.13 -2.58 14.54
CA LEU A 152 -2.55 -1.52 13.60
C LEU A 152 -3.87 -0.86 14.01
N LEU A 153 -4.83 -1.62 14.54
CA LEU A 153 -6.11 -1.09 15.03
C LEU A 153 -5.99 -0.43 16.41
N GLY A 154 -4.88 -0.64 17.11
CA GLY A 154 -4.61 -0.12 18.46
C GLY A 154 -4.15 1.34 18.48
N ASN A 155 -3.94 1.83 19.71
CA ASN A 155 -3.60 3.23 20.02
C ASN A 155 -2.27 3.71 19.44
N GLU A 156 -1.43 2.80 18.96
CA GLU A 156 -0.17 3.18 18.35
C GLU A 156 -0.28 3.60 16.88
N TRP A 157 -1.35 3.24 16.19
CA TRP A 157 -1.56 3.49 14.76
C TRP A 157 -2.94 4.11 14.51
N LEU A 158 -3.92 3.32 14.13
CA LEU A 158 -5.26 3.81 13.77
C LEU A 158 -6.07 4.35 14.95
N GLY A 159 -5.78 3.90 16.17
CA GLY A 159 -6.36 4.43 17.40
C GLY A 159 -5.56 5.59 18.02
N ASP A 160 -4.46 6.02 17.39
CA ASP A 160 -3.72 7.21 17.83
C ASP A 160 -4.60 8.46 17.66
N PRO A 161 -4.72 9.34 18.67
CA PRO A 161 -5.52 10.58 18.57
C PRO A 161 -5.15 11.50 17.40
N ARG A 162 -3.92 11.38 16.87
CA ARG A 162 -3.48 12.11 15.68
C ARG A 162 -3.97 11.48 14.36
N CYS A 163 -4.38 10.20 14.38
CA CYS A 163 -4.90 9.48 13.23
C CYS A 163 -6.40 9.75 13.05
N GLN A 164 -6.70 11.00 12.72
CA GLN A 164 -8.08 11.45 12.54
C GLN A 164 -8.55 11.20 11.10
N ASP A 165 -9.85 10.94 10.95
CA ASP A 165 -10.53 10.83 9.65
C ASP A 165 -10.33 12.11 8.82
N PRO A 166 -9.98 12.01 7.51
CA PRO A 166 -9.99 10.82 6.64
C PRO A 166 -8.73 9.96 6.74
N VAL A 167 -8.92 8.64 6.68
CA VAL A 167 -7.85 7.63 6.79
C VAL A 167 -7.92 6.63 5.65
N LEU A 168 -6.75 6.27 5.09
CA LEU A 168 -6.52 5.12 4.21
C LEU A 168 -5.52 4.17 4.88
N LEU A 169 -5.92 2.92 5.07
CA LEU A 169 -5.02 1.83 5.45
C LEU A 169 -4.82 0.94 4.24
N VAL A 170 -3.58 0.84 3.75
CA VAL A 170 -3.27 0.23 2.45
C VAL A 170 -2.09 -0.73 2.52
N GLY A 171 -1.96 -1.61 1.55
CA GLY A 171 -0.79 -2.46 1.41
C GLY A 171 -1.09 -3.92 1.09
N ASP A 172 -0.06 -4.76 1.24
CA ASP A 172 -0.15 -6.21 1.18
C ASP A 172 -0.43 -6.78 2.57
N PHE A 173 -1.66 -7.20 2.79
CA PHE A 173 -2.08 -7.76 4.07
C PHE A 173 -1.80 -9.25 4.20
N ASN A 174 -1.38 -9.92 3.12
CA ASN A 174 -1.26 -11.38 3.06
C ASN A 174 -2.53 -12.10 3.60
N ALA A 175 -3.67 -11.42 3.51
CA ALA A 175 -4.94 -11.77 4.14
C ALA A 175 -6.09 -11.70 3.13
N THR A 176 -6.69 -12.84 2.85
CA THR A 176 -7.92 -12.86 2.03
C THR A 176 -9.14 -12.36 2.82
N PRO A 177 -10.26 -12.01 2.17
CA PRO A 177 -11.49 -11.56 2.85
C PRO A 177 -12.08 -12.57 3.85
N ARG A 178 -11.69 -13.84 3.78
CA ARG A 178 -12.10 -14.87 4.72
C ARG A 178 -11.27 -14.89 6.01
N SER A 179 -10.16 -14.17 6.05
CA SER A 179 -9.26 -14.18 7.20
C SER A 179 -9.84 -13.40 8.40
N ARG A 180 -9.40 -13.80 9.61
CA ARG A 180 -9.79 -13.10 10.85
C ARG A 180 -9.32 -11.65 10.85
N GLY A 181 -8.08 -11.40 10.42
CA GLY A 181 -7.51 -10.05 10.36
C GLY A 181 -8.32 -9.12 9.45
N TYR A 182 -8.65 -9.56 8.24
CA TYR A 182 -9.48 -8.79 7.34
C TYR A 182 -10.85 -8.44 7.96
N ARG A 183 -11.52 -9.42 8.58
CA ARG A 183 -12.83 -9.20 9.24
C ARG A 183 -12.74 -8.22 10.42
N ARG A 184 -11.62 -8.18 11.12
CA ARG A 184 -11.37 -7.17 12.17
C ARG A 184 -11.28 -5.77 11.60
N ILE A 185 -10.57 -5.60 10.48
CA ILE A 185 -10.41 -4.29 9.84
C ILE A 185 -11.74 -3.77 9.29
N ILE A 186 -12.53 -4.62 8.60
CA ILE A 186 -13.82 -4.17 8.04
C ILE A 186 -14.89 -3.90 9.11
N GLY A 187 -14.67 -4.25 10.36
CA GLY A 187 -15.50 -3.82 11.49
C GLY A 187 -15.40 -2.33 11.79
N GLN A 188 -14.38 -1.62 11.26
CA GLN A 188 -14.13 -0.19 11.50
C GLN A 188 -13.94 0.59 10.19
N TYR A 189 -13.41 -0.04 9.15
CA TYR A 189 -13.08 0.54 7.85
C TYR A 189 -13.80 -0.20 6.73
N ARG A 190 -14.06 0.47 5.63
CA ARG A 190 -14.67 -0.15 4.45
C ARG A 190 -13.59 -0.60 3.48
N ASP A 191 -13.75 -1.74 2.86
CA ASP A 191 -12.88 -2.20 1.78
C ASP A 191 -13.17 -1.42 0.49
N GLY A 192 -12.15 -0.79 -0.10
CA GLY A 192 -12.27 0.05 -1.28
C GLY A 192 -12.85 -0.66 -2.49
N GLN A 193 -12.55 -1.95 -2.70
CA GLN A 193 -13.14 -2.70 -3.81
C GLN A 193 -14.63 -3.06 -3.59
N LEU A 194 -15.08 -3.11 -2.33
CA LEU A 194 -16.49 -3.41 -1.99
C LEU A 194 -17.32 -2.14 -1.83
N ALA A 195 -16.69 -1.01 -1.54
CA ALA A 195 -17.37 0.27 -1.25
C ALA A 195 -18.03 0.91 -2.48
N ILE A 196 -17.75 0.42 -3.69
CA ILE A 196 -18.31 0.97 -4.94
C ILE A 196 -19.76 0.53 -5.14
N GLY A 197 -20.19 -0.58 -4.51
CA GLY A 197 -21.56 -1.12 -4.67
C GLY A 197 -21.83 -1.79 -6.03
N SER A 198 -20.92 -1.75 -6.98
CA SER A 198 -21.03 -2.37 -8.31
C SER A 198 -19.73 -3.05 -8.71
N GLY A 199 -19.82 -4.18 -9.40
CA GLY A 199 -18.69 -4.98 -9.84
C GLY A 199 -18.23 -6.02 -8.81
N SER A 200 -17.45 -7.01 -9.28
CA SER A 200 -16.87 -8.05 -8.43
C SER A 200 -15.44 -7.67 -8.05
N PRO A 201 -15.08 -7.75 -6.77
CA PRO A 201 -13.70 -7.53 -6.31
C PRO A 201 -12.74 -8.47 -7.03
N ARG A 202 -11.58 -7.94 -7.43
CA ARG A 202 -10.59 -8.66 -8.21
C ARG A 202 -9.37 -9.01 -7.40
N ALA A 203 -8.82 -10.21 -7.66
CA ALA A 203 -7.58 -10.68 -7.07
C ALA A 203 -6.36 -9.96 -7.66
N THR A 204 -5.29 -9.84 -6.85
CA THR A 204 -4.04 -9.17 -7.20
C THR A 204 -2.87 -10.14 -7.34
N PHE A 205 -2.96 -11.34 -6.74
CA PHE A 205 -1.87 -12.32 -6.67
C PHE A 205 -2.31 -13.73 -7.10
N PRO A 206 -1.44 -14.52 -7.76
CA PRO A 206 -0.21 -14.09 -8.42
C PRO A 206 -0.51 -13.36 -9.75
N ALA A 207 0.37 -12.46 -10.18
CA ALA A 207 0.11 -11.56 -11.32
C ALA A 207 -0.26 -12.28 -12.62
N TYR A 208 0.33 -13.46 -12.90
CA TYR A 208 0.05 -14.24 -14.12
C TYR A 208 -1.35 -14.88 -14.12
N LEU A 209 -1.84 -15.34 -12.96
CA LEU A 209 -3.18 -15.93 -12.76
C LEU A 209 -3.75 -15.48 -11.40
N PRO A 210 -4.30 -14.26 -11.30
CA PRO A 210 -4.70 -13.71 -10.01
C PRO A 210 -5.94 -14.41 -9.45
N VAL A 211 -5.75 -15.10 -8.32
CA VAL A 211 -6.77 -15.85 -7.58
C VAL A 211 -6.89 -15.43 -6.12
N LEU A 212 -5.86 -14.77 -5.57
CA LEU A 212 -5.85 -14.29 -4.18
C LEU A 212 -5.99 -12.77 -4.14
N ARG A 213 -6.92 -12.29 -3.34
CA ARG A 213 -7.11 -10.88 -3.02
C ARG A 213 -6.46 -10.62 -1.66
N ILE A 214 -5.21 -10.20 -1.66
CA ILE A 214 -4.38 -10.01 -0.47
C ILE A 214 -3.86 -8.58 -0.32
N ASP A 215 -3.88 -7.81 -1.42
CA ASP A 215 -3.63 -6.38 -1.41
C ASP A 215 -4.96 -5.64 -1.25
N HIS A 216 -5.00 -4.69 -0.32
CA HIS A 216 -6.22 -3.99 0.04
C HIS A 216 -5.99 -2.48 0.21
N VAL A 217 -7.06 -1.73 -0.03
CA VAL A 217 -7.22 -0.33 0.36
C VAL A 217 -8.45 -0.26 1.25
N PHE A 218 -8.26 -0.05 2.55
CA PHE A 218 -9.34 0.19 3.48
C PHE A 218 -9.51 1.68 3.69
N VAL A 219 -10.75 2.13 3.76
CA VAL A 219 -11.10 3.55 3.81
C VAL A 219 -12.00 3.86 4.99
N SER A 220 -11.79 5.00 5.63
CA SER A 220 -12.65 5.55 6.68
C SER A 220 -13.95 6.16 6.12
N GLN A 221 -14.83 6.65 6.99
CA GLN A 221 -16.16 7.12 6.58
C GLN A 221 -16.13 8.36 5.68
N SER A 222 -15.21 9.29 5.93
CA SER A 222 -15.04 10.52 5.11
C SER A 222 -14.44 10.27 3.73
N VAL A 223 -14.07 9.03 3.38
CA VAL A 223 -13.50 8.69 2.08
C VAL A 223 -14.56 8.02 1.22
N LYS A 224 -15.15 8.72 0.27
CA LYS A 224 -16.06 8.14 -0.71
C LYS A 224 -15.28 7.53 -1.86
N VAL A 225 -15.32 6.21 -2.00
CA VAL A 225 -14.73 5.50 -3.15
C VAL A 225 -15.60 5.73 -4.38
N LEU A 226 -14.94 6.05 -5.49
CA LEU A 226 -15.56 6.32 -6.79
C LEU A 226 -15.34 5.16 -7.77
N ASN A 227 -14.14 4.56 -7.72
CA ASN A 227 -13.75 3.43 -8.55
C ASN A 227 -12.66 2.62 -7.84
N ALA A 228 -12.54 1.33 -8.15
CA ALA A 228 -11.40 0.50 -7.77
C ALA A 228 -11.09 -0.49 -8.90
N GLU A 229 -9.82 -0.57 -9.26
CA GLU A 229 -9.35 -1.38 -10.38
C GLU A 229 -8.06 -2.12 -10.03
N VAL A 230 -7.97 -3.39 -10.42
CA VAL A 230 -6.72 -4.15 -10.45
C VAL A 230 -6.15 -4.05 -11.85
N VAL A 231 -4.97 -3.45 -11.97
CA VAL A 231 -4.32 -3.16 -13.26
C VAL A 231 -3.73 -4.44 -13.84
N ARG A 232 -4.22 -4.84 -15.03
CA ARG A 232 -3.88 -6.12 -15.66
C ARG A 232 -3.22 -5.96 -17.04
N THR A 233 -2.47 -4.87 -17.22
CA THR A 233 -1.73 -4.66 -18.47
C THR A 233 -0.66 -5.75 -18.66
N PRO A 234 -0.21 -6.04 -19.89
CA PRO A 234 0.90 -6.95 -20.11
C PRO A 234 2.15 -6.59 -19.31
N LEU A 235 2.44 -5.28 -19.20
CA LEU A 235 3.57 -4.78 -18.43
C LEU A 235 3.41 -5.07 -16.92
N ALA A 236 2.23 -4.78 -16.34
CA ALA A 236 1.97 -5.02 -14.91
C ALA A 236 2.09 -6.52 -14.55
N ARG A 237 1.67 -7.42 -15.45
CA ARG A 237 1.79 -8.88 -15.25
C ARG A 237 3.21 -9.39 -15.19
N VAL A 238 4.15 -8.67 -15.78
CA VAL A 238 5.56 -9.05 -15.84
C VAL A 238 6.40 -8.29 -14.83
N ALA A 239 5.98 -7.08 -14.44
CA ALA A 239 6.77 -6.18 -13.61
C ALA A 239 6.94 -6.65 -12.15
N SER A 240 5.94 -7.34 -11.59
CA SER A 240 5.97 -7.95 -10.24
C SER A 240 5.13 -9.24 -10.25
N ASP A 241 5.23 -10.03 -9.18
CA ASP A 241 4.34 -11.19 -8.94
C ASP A 241 2.99 -10.77 -8.34
N HIS A 242 2.82 -9.52 -7.94
CA HIS A 242 1.53 -8.88 -7.63
C HIS A 242 1.06 -7.97 -8.77
N LEU A 243 -0.23 -7.63 -8.77
CA LEU A 243 -0.84 -6.62 -9.63
C LEU A 243 -1.19 -5.37 -8.82
N PRO A 244 -0.98 -4.15 -9.36
CA PRO A 244 -1.37 -2.93 -8.67
C PRO A 244 -2.88 -2.87 -8.44
N LEU A 245 -3.29 -2.41 -7.26
CA LEU A 245 -4.65 -2.02 -6.94
C LEU A 245 -4.74 -0.50 -6.90
N VAL A 246 -5.60 0.06 -7.75
CA VAL A 246 -5.88 1.50 -7.85
C VAL A 246 -7.26 1.78 -7.29
N VAL A 247 -7.38 2.84 -6.49
CA VAL A 247 -8.66 3.31 -5.94
C VAL A 247 -8.79 4.82 -6.19
N ASP A 248 -9.86 5.20 -6.89
CA ASP A 248 -10.28 6.59 -7.03
C ASP A 248 -11.23 6.95 -5.89
N PHE A 249 -11.00 8.08 -5.25
CA PHE A 249 -11.78 8.52 -4.12
C PHE A 249 -11.96 10.04 -4.08
N ARG A 250 -12.93 10.50 -3.31
CA ARG A 250 -13.04 11.90 -2.89
C ARG A 250 -13.26 11.96 -1.38
N LEU A 251 -12.81 13.03 -0.78
CA LEU A 251 -13.09 13.33 0.62
C LEU A 251 -14.46 13.99 0.73
N VAL A 252 -15.24 13.55 1.69
CA VAL A 252 -16.58 14.08 1.97
C VAL A 252 -16.66 14.47 3.44
N PRO A 253 -17.35 15.57 3.78
CA PRO A 253 -17.60 15.88 5.18
C PRO A 253 -18.34 14.71 5.85
N VAL A 254 -17.96 14.40 7.09
CA VAL A 254 -18.81 13.54 7.94
C VAL A 254 -19.85 14.45 8.55
N ASP A 255 -21.12 14.20 8.25
CA ASP A 255 -22.20 14.83 8.99
C ASP A 255 -22.00 14.45 10.47
N LYS A 256 -21.66 15.45 11.28
CA LYS A 256 -21.62 15.29 12.73
C LYS A 256 -23.06 15.19 13.19
N SER A 257 -23.62 13.96 13.17
CA SER A 257 -24.89 13.64 13.84
C SER A 257 -24.73 13.63 15.35
#